data_3c26bf298bc629ce734d0d21012445aa
#
_entry.id   3c26bf298bc629ce734d0d21012445aa
#
_cell.length_a   1.000
_cell.length_b   1.000
_cell.length_c   1.000
_cell.angle_alpha   90.00
_cell.angle_beta   90.00
_cell.angle_gamma   90.00
#
_symmetry.space_group_name_H-M   'P 1'
#
loop_
_entity.id
_entity.type
_entity.pdbx_description
1 polymer ?
#
loop_
_entity_poly.entity_id
_entity_poly.type
_entity_poly.pdbx_seq_one_letter_code
_entity_poly.pdbx_strand_id
1 'polypeptide(L)'
;MSKKSRFAAFLLACASAMAASAQEWPTKPVRVIVPAPAGSSLDLIARTLADRLRPMWKQPIVIETKAGAGGLIGMDAVAKAPGDGHTLGIGFNGPIAFGPYMYGRMPYAPARDLMPIVLTTSQPNVLAVQAANPANTLPEFVAWARKQGHPFSYASVGAGSSSHLTMELFRSVAGIEAVHVPYAGSPPAGLSVAGGDTQALFTGAPAPLPLIP
;
A
#
# COMPACT_ATOMS: atom_id res chain seq x y z
N MET A 1 -31.13 41.91 -35.85
CA MET A 1 -29.93 41.11 -36.15
C MET A 1 -30.21 40.25 -37.37
N SER A 2 -29.43 40.43 -38.45
CA SER A 2 -29.62 39.71 -39.70
C SER A 2 -29.29 38.21 -39.55
N LYS A 3 -29.90 37.34 -40.38
CA LYS A 3 -29.59 35.90 -40.37
C LYS A 3 -28.08 35.63 -40.54
N LYS A 4 -27.36 36.48 -41.24
CA LYS A 4 -25.90 36.41 -41.43
C LYS A 4 -25.12 36.68 -40.15
N SER A 5 -25.59 37.60 -39.28
CA SER A 5 -24.99 37.92 -37.99
C SER A 5 -25.15 36.79 -36.98
N ARG A 6 -26.29 36.09 -37.00
CA ARG A 6 -26.52 34.92 -36.15
C ARG A 6 -25.67 33.71 -36.54
N PHE A 7 -25.47 33.52 -37.83
CA PHE A 7 -24.63 32.43 -38.36
C PHE A 7 -23.14 32.68 -38.06
N ALA A 8 -22.68 33.91 -38.16
CA ALA A 8 -21.32 34.29 -37.81
C ALA A 8 -21.05 34.11 -36.28
N ALA A 9 -22.01 34.50 -35.43
CA ALA A 9 -21.91 34.31 -34.01
C ALA A 9 -21.89 32.81 -33.58
N PHE A 10 -22.66 31.98 -34.29
CA PHE A 10 -22.66 30.53 -34.08
C PHE A 10 -21.34 29.88 -34.51
N LEU A 11 -20.76 30.28 -35.63
CA LEU A 11 -19.44 29.81 -36.07
C LEU A 11 -18.32 30.23 -35.12
N LEU A 12 -18.37 31.46 -34.58
CA LEU A 12 -17.42 31.92 -33.55
C LEU A 12 -17.54 31.12 -32.23
N ALA A 13 -18.77 30.80 -31.80
CA ALA A 13 -19.01 29.98 -30.61
C ALA A 13 -18.53 28.54 -30.80
N CYS A 14 -18.72 27.96 -32.00
CA CYS A 14 -18.18 26.63 -32.32
C CYS A 14 -16.64 26.61 -32.38
N ALA A 15 -16.02 27.67 -32.96
CA ALA A 15 -14.57 27.81 -32.99
C ALA A 15 -13.96 27.96 -31.59
N SER A 16 -14.63 28.67 -30.67
CA SER A 16 -14.19 28.79 -29.26
C SER A 16 -14.31 27.48 -28.48
N ALA A 17 -15.29 26.64 -28.81
CA ALA A 17 -15.46 25.33 -28.20
C ALA A 17 -14.38 24.31 -28.64
N MET A 18 -13.83 24.45 -29.87
CA MET A 18 -12.72 23.63 -30.35
C MET A 18 -11.35 23.99 -29.75
N ALA A 19 -11.22 25.20 -29.19
CA ALA A 19 -10.00 25.65 -28.51
C ALA A 19 -9.87 25.17 -27.05
N ALA A 20 -10.82 24.41 -26.55
CA ALA A 20 -10.65 23.62 -25.32
C ALA A 20 -9.69 22.46 -25.62
N SER A 21 -8.40 22.79 -25.86
CA SER A 21 -7.32 21.81 -25.88
C SER A 21 -7.40 21.04 -24.59
N ALA A 22 -7.60 19.74 -24.64
CA ALA A 22 -7.42 18.89 -23.48
C ALA A 22 -6.02 19.22 -22.94
N GLN A 23 -5.97 19.86 -21.77
CA GLN A 23 -4.73 20.28 -21.16
C GLN A 23 -3.89 19.01 -20.97
N GLU A 24 -2.71 18.93 -21.59
CA GLU A 24 -1.86 17.75 -21.51
C GLU A 24 -1.58 17.49 -20.01
N TRP A 25 -2.12 16.44 -19.45
CA TRP A 25 -1.84 16.02 -18.08
C TRP A 25 -0.58 15.13 -18.08
N PRO A 26 0.32 15.29 -17.09
CA PRO A 26 0.31 16.26 -15.98
C PRO A 26 0.95 17.60 -16.36
N THR A 27 0.39 18.72 -15.87
CA THR A 27 0.88 20.08 -16.12
C THR A 27 1.84 20.61 -15.04
N LYS A 28 1.98 19.88 -13.92
CA LYS A 28 2.81 20.19 -12.77
C LYS A 28 3.33 18.91 -12.11
N PRO A 29 4.28 18.97 -11.17
CA PRO A 29 4.79 17.79 -10.48
C PRO A 29 3.67 16.91 -9.90
N VAL A 30 3.82 15.59 -10.06
CA VAL A 30 2.90 14.59 -9.49
C VAL A 30 3.47 14.06 -8.19
N ARG A 31 2.68 14.11 -7.13
CA ARG A 31 3.01 13.51 -5.83
C ARG A 31 2.48 12.09 -5.76
N VAL A 32 3.30 11.15 -5.32
CA VAL A 32 2.88 9.77 -5.07
C VAL A 32 3.05 9.49 -3.58
N ILE A 33 1.93 9.38 -2.87
CA ILE A 33 1.93 9.07 -1.44
C ILE A 33 2.03 7.55 -1.26
N VAL A 34 3.02 7.13 -0.50
CA VAL A 34 3.27 5.73 -0.12
C VAL A 34 2.92 5.56 1.35
N PRO A 35 1.87 4.80 1.71
CA PRO A 35 1.42 4.63 3.09
C PRO A 35 2.26 3.60 3.87
N ALA A 36 3.56 3.61 3.66
CA ALA A 36 4.52 2.71 4.26
C ALA A 36 5.90 3.40 4.36
N PRO A 37 6.85 2.89 5.18
CA PRO A 37 8.20 3.44 5.25
C PRO A 37 8.96 3.30 3.94
N ALA A 38 10.00 4.12 3.78
CA ALA A 38 11.00 3.94 2.73
C ALA A 38 11.63 2.53 2.83
N GLY A 39 11.94 1.92 1.68
CA GLY A 39 12.47 0.56 1.59
C GLY A 39 11.40 -0.54 1.73
N SER A 40 10.14 -0.20 1.95
CA SER A 40 9.05 -1.18 1.91
C SER A 40 8.74 -1.63 0.47
N SER A 41 8.03 -2.76 0.33
CA SER A 41 7.57 -3.22 -1.00
C SER A 41 6.75 -2.16 -1.72
N LEU A 42 5.92 -1.38 -1.02
CA LEU A 42 5.12 -0.30 -1.61
C LEU A 42 5.99 0.86 -2.09
N ASP A 43 7.04 1.22 -1.35
CA ASP A 43 8.00 2.26 -1.75
C ASP A 43 8.78 1.82 -3.00
N LEU A 44 9.21 0.56 -3.05
CA LEU A 44 9.88 0.00 -4.23
C LEU A 44 8.99 0.05 -5.47
N ILE A 45 7.72 -0.35 -5.35
CA ILE A 45 6.73 -0.25 -6.43
C ILE A 45 6.59 1.20 -6.90
N ALA A 46 6.39 2.15 -5.96
CA ALA A 46 6.23 3.56 -6.30
C ALA A 46 7.45 4.12 -7.05
N ARG A 47 8.67 3.80 -6.60
CA ARG A 47 9.92 4.25 -7.25
C ARG A 47 10.09 3.63 -8.63
N THR A 48 9.84 2.33 -8.77
CA THR A 48 9.92 1.64 -10.06
C THR A 48 8.94 2.23 -11.07
N LEU A 49 7.71 2.53 -10.66
CA LEU A 49 6.73 3.20 -11.50
C LEU A 49 7.18 4.63 -11.85
N ALA A 50 7.65 5.40 -10.87
CA ALA A 50 8.11 6.77 -11.09
C ALA A 50 9.25 6.83 -12.10
N ASP A 51 10.22 5.91 -12.04
CA ASP A 51 11.34 5.86 -12.97
C ASP A 51 10.90 5.59 -14.42
N ARG A 52 9.84 4.82 -14.61
CA ARG A 52 9.26 4.55 -15.94
C ARG A 52 8.36 5.69 -16.43
N LEU A 53 7.65 6.35 -15.54
CA LEU A 53 6.67 7.38 -15.89
C LEU A 53 7.28 8.77 -16.10
N ARG A 54 8.39 9.12 -15.41
CA ARG A 54 9.05 10.44 -15.56
C ARG A 54 9.36 10.82 -17.00
N PRO A 55 9.98 9.96 -17.85
CA PRO A 55 10.24 10.32 -19.25
C PRO A 55 8.96 10.47 -20.07
N MET A 56 7.89 9.75 -19.73
CA MET A 56 6.61 9.80 -20.43
C MET A 56 5.83 11.07 -20.07
N TRP A 57 5.77 11.42 -18.80
CA TRP A 57 4.99 12.55 -18.31
C TRP A 57 5.73 13.89 -18.40
N LYS A 58 7.05 13.87 -18.60
CA LYS A 58 7.91 15.06 -18.68
C LYS A 58 7.74 16.00 -17.47
N GLN A 59 7.31 15.45 -16.33
CA GLN A 59 7.10 16.14 -15.09
C GLN A 59 7.80 15.41 -13.94
N PRO A 60 8.25 16.12 -12.90
CA PRO A 60 8.78 15.50 -11.71
C PRO A 60 7.73 14.62 -11.03
N ILE A 61 8.15 13.44 -10.57
CA ILE A 61 7.35 12.57 -9.69
C ILE A 61 8.01 12.55 -8.33
N VAL A 62 7.30 13.04 -7.32
CA VAL A 62 7.79 13.14 -5.94
C VAL A 62 7.17 12.02 -5.11
N ILE A 63 8.01 11.11 -4.61
CA ILE A 63 7.58 10.03 -3.70
C ILE A 63 7.59 10.57 -2.27
N GLU A 64 6.46 10.47 -1.59
CA GLU A 64 6.28 10.91 -0.21
C GLU A 64 5.80 9.73 0.65
N THR A 65 6.64 9.26 1.57
CA THR A 65 6.27 8.17 2.48
C THR A 65 5.52 8.71 3.69
N LYS A 66 4.31 8.17 3.95
CA LYS A 66 3.47 8.50 5.11
C LYS A 66 3.02 7.21 5.79
N ALA A 67 3.95 6.62 6.54
CA ALA A 67 3.68 5.39 7.29
C ALA A 67 2.83 5.65 8.54
N GLY A 68 2.21 4.60 9.06
CA GLY A 68 1.52 4.58 10.35
C GLY A 68 0.07 4.12 10.28
N ALA A 69 -0.43 3.65 11.42
CA ALA A 69 -1.79 3.12 11.60
C ALA A 69 -2.21 2.12 10.51
N GLY A 70 -1.34 1.16 10.16
CA GLY A 70 -1.62 0.17 9.11
C GLY A 70 -1.85 0.78 7.73
N GLY A 71 -1.28 1.97 7.44
CA GLY A 71 -1.43 2.70 6.18
C GLY A 71 -2.57 3.73 6.15
N LEU A 72 -3.37 3.84 7.20
CA LEU A 72 -4.48 4.80 7.24
C LEU A 72 -4.02 6.25 7.12
N ILE A 73 -2.87 6.63 7.72
CA ILE A 73 -2.34 7.99 7.67
C ILE A 73 -2.03 8.41 6.22
N GLY A 74 -1.36 7.55 5.47
CA GLY A 74 -1.03 7.84 4.08
C GLY A 74 -2.25 7.90 3.19
N MET A 75 -3.18 6.95 3.33
CA MET A 75 -4.40 6.91 2.51
C MET A 75 -5.37 8.05 2.86
N ASP A 76 -5.42 8.50 4.12
CA ASP A 76 -6.16 9.71 4.51
C ASP A 76 -5.62 10.96 3.80
N ALA A 77 -4.29 11.07 3.69
CA ALA A 77 -3.67 12.19 2.98
C ALA A 77 -3.98 12.16 1.46
N VAL A 78 -4.13 10.97 0.86
CA VAL A 78 -4.59 10.83 -0.54
C VAL A 78 -6.06 11.23 -0.66
N ALA A 79 -6.92 10.71 0.22
CA ALA A 79 -8.36 10.96 0.19
C ALA A 79 -8.73 12.45 0.37
N LYS A 80 -7.90 13.20 1.08
CA LYS A 80 -8.08 14.66 1.33
C LYS A 80 -7.36 15.55 0.31
N ALA A 81 -6.59 14.97 -0.61
CA ALA A 81 -5.92 15.75 -1.64
C ALA A 81 -6.91 16.25 -2.70
N PRO A 82 -6.58 17.34 -3.42
CA PRO A 82 -7.37 17.76 -4.57
C PRO A 82 -7.51 16.64 -5.61
N GLY A 83 -8.72 16.44 -6.14
CA GLY A 83 -9.02 15.41 -7.14
C GLY A 83 -8.56 15.75 -8.57
N ASP A 84 -7.49 16.53 -8.73
CA ASP A 84 -6.96 17.00 -10.00
C ASP A 84 -5.97 16.02 -10.67
N GLY A 85 -5.80 14.85 -10.10
CA GLY A 85 -4.91 13.80 -10.59
C GLY A 85 -3.41 13.99 -10.24
N HIS A 86 -3.00 15.11 -9.61
CA HIS A 86 -1.60 15.38 -9.28
C HIS A 86 -1.17 14.83 -7.91
N THR A 87 -2.09 14.22 -7.17
CA THR A 87 -1.76 13.43 -5.97
C THR A 87 -2.29 12.01 -6.15
N LEU A 88 -1.38 11.07 -6.24
CA LEU A 88 -1.66 9.64 -6.37
C LEU A 88 -1.31 8.92 -5.08
N GLY A 89 -1.86 7.75 -4.85
CA GLY A 89 -1.54 6.89 -3.71
C GLY A 89 -1.23 5.46 -4.13
N ILE A 90 -0.25 4.83 -3.50
CA ILE A 90 -0.06 3.39 -3.59
C ILE A 90 -0.91 2.72 -2.51
N GLY A 91 -2.10 2.30 -2.88
CA GLY A 91 -3.00 1.62 -1.95
C GLY A 91 -2.66 0.14 -1.76
N PHE A 92 -3.12 -0.43 -0.67
CA PHE A 92 -3.08 -1.86 -0.41
C PHE A 92 -4.30 -2.30 0.40
N ASN A 93 -4.48 -3.60 0.57
CA ASN A 93 -5.67 -4.20 1.15
C ASN A 93 -6.02 -3.72 2.57
N GLY A 94 -5.02 -3.49 3.45
CA GLY A 94 -5.25 -3.04 4.83
C GLY A 94 -6.16 -1.81 4.92
N PRO A 95 -5.71 -0.64 4.52
CA PRO A 95 -6.45 0.61 4.66
C PRO A 95 -7.60 0.77 3.65
N ILE A 96 -7.69 -0.06 2.60
CA ILE A 96 -8.73 0.04 1.57
C ILE A 96 -9.84 -0.99 1.78
N ALA A 97 -9.48 -2.27 1.99
CA ALA A 97 -10.44 -3.37 2.03
C ALA A 97 -10.79 -3.83 3.44
N PHE A 98 -9.79 -3.92 4.34
CA PHE A 98 -10.01 -4.44 5.69
C PHE A 98 -10.37 -3.35 6.70
N GLY A 99 -9.80 -2.15 6.54
CA GLY A 99 -10.03 -1.03 7.44
C GLY A 99 -11.50 -0.73 7.74
N PRO A 100 -12.40 -0.68 6.74
CA PRO A 100 -13.82 -0.45 6.97
C PRO A 100 -14.52 -1.45 7.93
N TYR A 101 -13.98 -2.66 8.04
CA TYR A 101 -14.52 -3.72 8.91
C TYR A 101 -13.81 -3.82 10.26
N MET A 102 -12.59 -3.29 10.36
CA MET A 102 -11.77 -3.39 11.56
C MET A 102 -11.84 -2.17 12.47
N TYR A 103 -12.04 -0.99 11.88
CA TYR A 103 -12.06 0.25 12.64
C TYR A 103 -13.48 0.78 12.72
N GLY A 104 -13.98 1.03 13.94
CA GLY A 104 -15.30 1.59 14.14
C GLY A 104 -15.48 2.99 13.54
N ARG A 105 -14.37 3.71 13.29
CA ARG A 105 -14.34 4.99 12.60
C ARG A 105 -13.07 5.14 11.79
N MET A 106 -13.22 5.33 10.48
CA MET A 106 -12.14 5.68 9.58
C MET A 106 -12.16 7.18 9.24
N PRO A 107 -10.99 7.81 8.99
CA PRO A 107 -10.91 9.22 8.60
C PRO A 107 -11.37 9.49 7.17
N TYR A 108 -11.57 8.46 6.36
CA TYR A 108 -12.08 8.49 4.98
C TYR A 108 -12.91 7.24 4.68
N ALA A 109 -13.72 7.29 3.64
CA ALA A 109 -14.48 6.16 3.10
C ALA A 109 -13.82 5.69 1.78
N PRO A 110 -13.11 4.54 1.73
CA PRO A 110 -12.34 4.15 0.54
C PRO A 110 -13.14 4.14 -0.76
N ALA A 111 -14.37 3.62 -0.73
CA ALA A 111 -15.22 3.51 -1.92
C ALA A 111 -15.74 4.88 -2.43
N ARG A 112 -15.76 5.91 -1.57
CA ARG A 112 -16.25 7.24 -1.94
C ARG A 112 -15.12 8.22 -2.21
N ASP A 113 -14.07 8.18 -1.39
CA ASP A 113 -13.06 9.23 -1.31
C ASP A 113 -11.78 8.89 -2.09
N LEU A 114 -11.69 7.66 -2.63
CA LEU A 114 -10.56 7.20 -3.46
C LEU A 114 -11.07 6.74 -4.82
N MET A 115 -10.40 7.20 -5.88
CA MET A 115 -10.64 6.73 -7.24
C MET A 115 -9.58 5.66 -7.60
N PRO A 116 -9.94 4.38 -7.77
CA PRO A 116 -9.00 3.37 -8.22
C PRO A 116 -8.59 3.60 -9.67
N ILE A 117 -7.29 3.50 -9.96
CA ILE A 117 -6.73 3.68 -11.30
C ILE A 117 -6.36 2.33 -11.91
N VAL A 118 -5.50 1.57 -11.23
CA VAL A 118 -5.00 0.28 -11.74
C VAL A 118 -4.46 -0.58 -10.60
N LEU A 119 -4.59 -1.89 -10.74
CA LEU A 119 -3.87 -2.85 -9.92
C LEU A 119 -2.42 -2.95 -10.41
N THR A 120 -1.47 -2.44 -9.64
CA THR A 120 -0.06 -2.38 -10.04
C THR A 120 0.64 -3.72 -9.90
N THR A 121 0.39 -4.45 -8.82
CA THR A 121 1.03 -5.72 -8.49
C THR A 121 0.10 -6.61 -7.67
N SER A 122 0.34 -7.92 -7.76
CA SER A 122 -0.21 -8.92 -6.84
C SER A 122 0.93 -9.79 -6.36
N GLN A 123 1.04 -9.99 -5.05
CA GLN A 123 2.08 -10.82 -4.46
C GLN A 123 1.52 -11.63 -3.29
N PRO A 124 1.93 -12.90 -3.11
CA PRO A 124 1.56 -13.67 -1.92
C PRO A 124 2.29 -13.15 -0.69
N ASN A 125 1.69 -13.33 0.49
CA ASN A 125 2.44 -13.29 1.73
C ASN A 125 3.23 -14.60 1.89
N VAL A 126 4.49 -14.49 2.26
CA VAL A 126 5.34 -15.62 2.65
C VAL A 126 5.55 -15.62 4.15
N LEU A 127 5.62 -16.80 4.75
CA LEU A 127 5.99 -16.94 6.15
C LEU A 127 7.53 -16.89 6.26
N ALA A 128 8.02 -15.87 6.91
CA ALA A 128 9.42 -15.77 7.34
C ALA A 128 9.50 -16.11 8.83
N VAL A 129 10.48 -16.90 9.20
CA VAL A 129 10.76 -17.26 10.60
C VAL A 129 12.20 -16.90 10.94
N GLN A 130 12.48 -16.75 12.24
CA GLN A 130 13.83 -16.50 12.73
C GLN A 130 14.78 -17.62 12.28
N ALA A 131 16.00 -17.28 11.85
CA ALA A 131 16.98 -18.27 11.34
C ALA A 131 17.36 -19.31 12.41
N ALA A 132 17.31 -18.95 13.70
CA ALA A 132 17.56 -19.88 14.79
C ALA A 132 16.39 -20.85 15.09
N ASN A 133 15.24 -20.69 14.41
CA ASN A 133 14.12 -21.62 14.58
C ASN A 133 14.51 -23.00 14.00
N PRO A 134 14.30 -24.10 14.72
CA PRO A 134 14.70 -25.42 14.27
C PRO A 134 13.83 -26.01 13.14
N ALA A 135 12.70 -25.37 12.83
CA ALA A 135 11.75 -25.83 11.80
C ALA A 135 12.24 -25.44 10.39
N ASN A 136 12.33 -26.42 9.50
CA ASN A 136 12.65 -26.23 8.08
C ASN A 136 11.43 -26.36 7.17
N THR A 137 10.31 -26.79 7.72
CA THR A 137 9.04 -26.97 6.99
C THR A 137 7.89 -26.37 7.79
N LEU A 138 6.77 -26.08 7.10
CA LEU A 138 5.57 -25.56 7.76
C LEU A 138 5.00 -26.52 8.83
N PRO A 139 4.89 -27.85 8.60
CA PRO A 139 4.49 -28.79 9.64
C PRO A 139 5.42 -28.77 10.87
N GLU A 140 6.72 -28.67 10.67
CA GLU A 140 7.69 -28.57 11.77
C GLU A 140 7.52 -27.27 12.56
N PHE A 141 7.28 -26.14 11.87
CA PHE A 141 6.99 -24.87 12.53
C PHE A 141 5.71 -24.94 13.39
N VAL A 142 4.65 -25.54 12.88
CA VAL A 142 3.40 -25.75 13.64
C VAL A 142 3.66 -26.65 14.86
N ALA A 143 4.41 -27.75 14.69
CA ALA A 143 4.79 -28.63 15.79
C ALA A 143 5.66 -27.93 16.82
N TRP A 144 6.63 -27.10 16.41
CA TRP A 144 7.44 -26.28 17.27
C TRP A 144 6.57 -25.30 18.06
N ALA A 145 5.69 -24.53 17.38
CA ALA A 145 4.81 -23.56 18.01
C ALA A 145 3.92 -24.17 19.11
N ARG A 146 3.37 -25.36 18.86
CA ARG A 146 2.54 -26.10 19.83
C ARG A 146 3.31 -26.60 21.06
N LYS A 147 4.63 -26.81 20.92
CA LYS A 147 5.49 -27.31 22.01
C LYS A 147 6.02 -26.20 22.93
N GLN A 148 5.87 -24.91 22.57
CA GLN A 148 6.48 -23.81 23.32
C GLN A 148 5.95 -23.66 24.76
N GLY A 149 4.77 -24.17 25.08
CA GLY A 149 4.14 -23.99 26.39
C GLY A 149 3.70 -22.56 26.72
N HIS A 150 3.98 -21.62 25.81
CA HIS A 150 3.54 -20.22 25.84
C HIS A 150 3.39 -19.71 24.40
N PRO A 151 2.58 -18.67 24.17
CA PRO A 151 2.44 -18.04 22.85
C PRO A 151 3.79 -17.48 22.35
N PHE A 152 4.15 -17.75 21.10
CA PHE A 152 5.29 -17.10 20.45
C PHE A 152 4.89 -15.71 19.95
N SER A 153 5.86 -14.80 19.78
CA SER A 153 5.57 -13.47 19.21
C SER A 153 5.73 -13.47 17.71
N TYR A 154 4.84 -12.75 17.01
CA TYR A 154 4.95 -12.53 15.56
C TYR A 154 4.86 -11.06 15.21
N ALA A 155 5.67 -10.64 14.23
CA ALA A 155 5.63 -9.31 13.68
C ALA A 155 4.54 -9.17 12.62
N SER A 156 4.03 -7.96 12.43
CA SER A 156 3.25 -7.57 11.27
C SER A 156 3.67 -6.21 10.74
N VAL A 157 3.26 -5.87 9.53
CA VAL A 157 3.48 -4.53 8.94
C VAL A 157 2.45 -3.49 9.41
N GLY A 158 1.74 -3.81 10.48
CA GLY A 158 0.74 -2.98 11.15
C GLY A 158 -0.58 -3.71 11.38
N ALA A 159 -1.31 -3.29 12.42
CA ALA A 159 -2.63 -3.82 12.71
C ALA A 159 -3.57 -3.62 11.50
N GLY A 160 -4.37 -4.64 11.16
CA GLY A 160 -5.28 -4.62 10.01
C GLY A 160 -4.61 -4.79 8.65
N SER A 161 -3.31 -4.98 8.57
CA SER A 161 -2.62 -5.34 7.32
C SER A 161 -2.87 -6.81 6.93
N SER A 162 -2.62 -7.16 5.67
CA SER A 162 -2.65 -8.57 5.24
C SER A 162 -1.65 -9.44 6.01
N SER A 163 -0.51 -8.87 6.36
CA SER A 163 0.49 -9.50 7.22
C SER A 163 -0.12 -9.98 8.55
N HIS A 164 -0.82 -9.08 9.25
CA HIS A 164 -1.53 -9.39 10.49
C HIS A 164 -2.63 -10.43 10.26
N LEU A 165 -3.56 -10.17 9.34
CA LEU A 165 -4.72 -11.04 9.14
C LEU A 165 -4.36 -12.43 8.60
N THR A 166 -3.29 -12.55 7.80
CA THR A 166 -2.78 -13.85 7.36
C THR A 166 -2.27 -14.67 8.54
N MET A 167 -1.56 -14.05 9.50
CA MET A 167 -1.10 -14.76 10.69
C MET A 167 -2.27 -15.13 11.60
N GLU A 168 -3.26 -14.26 11.77
CA GLU A 168 -4.45 -14.57 12.56
C GLU A 168 -5.25 -15.74 11.98
N LEU A 169 -5.40 -15.78 10.66
CA LEU A 169 -6.02 -16.93 9.97
C LEU A 169 -5.17 -18.20 10.14
N PHE A 170 -3.85 -18.09 9.93
CA PHE A 170 -2.94 -19.22 10.06
C PHE A 170 -2.96 -19.81 11.47
N ARG A 171 -2.83 -18.97 12.52
CA ARG A 171 -2.86 -19.46 13.90
C ARG A 171 -4.20 -20.12 14.24
N SER A 172 -5.31 -19.58 13.74
CA SER A 172 -6.65 -20.16 13.94
C SER A 172 -6.78 -21.53 13.30
N VAL A 173 -6.37 -21.67 12.03
CA VAL A 173 -6.43 -22.94 11.30
C VAL A 173 -5.44 -23.96 11.86
N ALA A 174 -4.24 -23.55 12.23
CA ALA A 174 -3.21 -24.44 12.75
C ALA A 174 -3.40 -24.77 14.24
N GLY A 175 -4.29 -24.11 14.97
CA GLY A 175 -4.51 -24.29 16.40
C GLY A 175 -3.24 -24.01 17.21
N ILE A 176 -2.61 -22.84 16.93
CA ILE A 176 -1.40 -22.39 17.63
C ILE A 176 -1.64 -21.02 18.28
N GLU A 177 -0.94 -20.77 19.39
CA GLU A 177 -1.03 -19.51 20.11
C GLU A 177 0.13 -18.58 19.77
N ALA A 178 -0.18 -17.30 19.49
CA ALA A 178 0.80 -16.30 19.14
C ALA A 178 0.38 -14.89 19.59
N VAL A 179 1.35 -14.05 19.95
CA VAL A 179 1.16 -12.66 20.37
C VAL A 179 1.55 -11.73 19.22
N HIS A 180 0.64 -10.83 18.87
CA HIS A 180 0.85 -9.85 17.79
C HIS A 180 1.72 -8.67 18.25
N VAL A 181 2.78 -8.38 17.48
CA VAL A 181 3.64 -7.22 17.65
C VAL A 181 3.60 -6.38 16.35
N PRO A 182 2.84 -5.27 16.32
CA PRO A 182 2.71 -4.45 15.12
C PRO A 182 3.92 -3.53 14.93
N TYR A 183 4.43 -3.45 13.69
CA TYR A 183 5.47 -2.52 13.26
C TYR A 183 4.93 -1.52 12.24
N ALA A 184 5.65 -0.42 12.03
CA ALA A 184 5.24 0.63 11.08
C ALA A 184 5.41 0.24 9.59
N GLY A 185 5.79 -1.00 9.28
CA GLY A 185 5.95 -1.52 7.93
C GLY A 185 6.92 -2.70 7.86
N SER A 186 7.18 -3.18 6.64
CA SER A 186 7.96 -4.41 6.44
C SER A 186 9.45 -4.33 6.83
N PRO A 187 10.19 -3.21 6.65
CA PRO A 187 11.59 -3.19 7.07
C PRO A 187 11.78 -3.42 8.57
N PRO A 188 11.15 -2.65 9.48
CA PRO A 188 11.32 -2.89 10.92
C PRO A 188 10.74 -4.24 11.37
N ALA A 189 9.65 -4.73 10.76
CA ALA A 189 9.11 -6.05 11.05
C ALA A 189 10.07 -7.17 10.66
N GLY A 190 10.72 -7.08 9.49
CA GLY A 190 11.73 -8.04 9.04
C GLY A 190 12.96 -8.05 9.94
N LEU A 191 13.47 -6.87 10.32
CA LEU A 191 14.61 -6.76 11.24
C LEU A 191 14.30 -7.36 12.62
N SER A 192 13.08 -7.20 13.12
CA SER A 192 12.62 -7.81 14.36
C SER A 192 12.71 -9.34 14.34
N VAL A 193 12.32 -9.97 13.20
CA VAL A 193 12.45 -11.42 13.05
C VAL A 193 13.91 -11.84 12.90
N ALA A 194 14.68 -11.12 12.10
CA ALA A 194 16.11 -11.41 11.91
C ALA A 194 16.90 -11.28 13.23
N GLY A 195 16.58 -10.27 14.06
CA GLY A 195 17.20 -10.03 15.34
C GLY A 195 16.68 -10.94 16.47
N GLY A 196 15.54 -11.64 16.29
CA GLY A 196 14.97 -12.53 17.28
C GLY A 196 13.99 -11.90 18.26
N ASP A 197 13.66 -10.60 18.10
CA ASP A 197 12.65 -9.93 18.94
C ASP A 197 11.25 -10.54 18.71
N THR A 198 10.99 -11.00 17.50
CA THR A 198 9.81 -11.80 17.13
C THR A 198 10.23 -13.05 16.37
N GLN A 199 9.42 -14.13 16.43
CA GLN A 199 9.80 -15.43 15.88
C GLN A 199 9.30 -15.65 14.45
N ALA A 200 8.27 -14.92 14.02
CA ALA A 200 7.66 -15.12 12.71
C ALA A 200 7.05 -13.82 12.15
N LEU A 201 6.87 -13.80 10.83
CA LEU A 201 6.25 -12.70 10.09
C LEU A 201 5.64 -13.24 8.80
N PHE A 202 4.39 -12.92 8.52
CA PHE A 202 3.88 -12.97 7.14
C PHE A 202 4.11 -11.63 6.45
N THR A 203 4.73 -11.63 5.26
CA THR A 203 4.96 -10.40 4.49
C THR A 203 5.16 -10.72 3.01
N GLY A 204 5.11 -9.71 2.15
CA GLY A 204 5.49 -9.86 0.74
C GLY A 204 6.98 -10.23 0.60
N ALA A 205 7.29 -11.13 -0.31
CA ALA A 205 8.63 -11.70 -0.49
C ALA A 205 9.79 -10.68 -0.62
N PRO A 206 9.64 -9.52 -1.29
CA PRO A 206 10.76 -8.55 -1.41
C PRO A 206 11.30 -8.02 -0.08
N ALA A 207 10.49 -8.02 0.98
CA ALA A 207 10.91 -7.47 2.26
C ALA A 207 11.88 -8.36 3.04
N PRO A 208 11.67 -9.69 3.18
CA PRO A 208 12.59 -10.57 3.90
C PRO A 208 13.78 -11.02 3.06
N LEU A 209 13.70 -11.02 1.72
CA LEU A 209 14.77 -11.53 0.85
C LEU A 209 16.18 -11.01 1.18
N PRO A 210 16.41 -9.71 1.42
CA PRO A 210 17.73 -9.20 1.78
C PRO A 210 18.24 -9.65 3.15
N LEU A 211 17.38 -10.24 3.98
CA LEU A 211 17.68 -10.69 5.34
C LEU A 211 17.87 -12.21 5.45
N ILE A 212 17.68 -12.92 4.34
CA ILE A 212 17.91 -14.38 4.27
C ILE A 212 19.43 -14.59 4.10
N PRO A 213 20.07 -15.37 4.99
CA PRO A 213 21.49 -15.66 4.93
C PRO A 213 21.88 -16.52 3.70
#